data_c82a1445efd6cf1f7eb00ea7c6f13b22
#
_entry.id   c82a1445efd6cf1f7eb00ea7c6f13b22
#
_cell.length_a   1.000
_cell.length_b   1.000
_cell.length_c   1.000
_cell.angle_alpha   90.00
_cell.angle_beta   90.00
_cell.angle_gamma   90.00
#
_symmetry.space_group_name_H-M   'P 1'
#
loop_
_entity.id
_entity.type
_entity.pdbx_description
1 polymer ?
#
loop_
_entity_poly.entity_id
_entity_poly.type
_entity_poly.pdbx_seq_one_letter_code
_entity_poly.pdbx_strand_id
1 'polypeptide(L)'
;MNKILANCISLGIGLGAIGVTFQAQAASFQGLGDLPGGSFLSRANGVSADGSVVVGDSSSSNPNSGEAFRWTQETGMVGLGSSGGVFGSQAYGVSADGSVVVGVGIRNNFGEAFRWTQGTGTVGLGNLPLPGGLVDSHAYGVSANGSVVVGFSYGANGAEAFRWTQQTGMVGLGDLSGGSFSSVAYGASADGSVMVGFSYGANGTEVFRWTQGTGMVGLADLAGGDFYSIANGVSADGSVVVGYGSSANGSEAFIWNSTQGMRSLKEVLTNDYGLNLTGWTLSNARGISADGLTVVGSGINPSGNTEAWIARLNPQNNPSVPEPSSILGLGLFSLVGFLIKKRS
;
A
#
# COMPACT_ATOMS: atom_id res chain seq x y z
N MET A 1 -24.52 47.99 63.61
CA MET A 1 -25.10 47.89 62.25
C MET A 1 -24.00 47.76 61.26
N ASN A 2 -23.66 46.59 60.83
CA ASN A 2 -22.88 46.29 59.58
C ASN A 2 -22.95 44.81 59.32
N LYS A 3 -23.67 44.45 58.28
CA LYS A 3 -23.80 43.10 57.77
C LYS A 3 -22.58 42.80 56.93
N ILE A 4 -21.83 41.80 57.27
CA ILE A 4 -20.74 41.22 56.46
C ILE A 4 -21.38 40.09 55.64
N LEU A 5 -21.45 40.25 54.33
CA LEU A 5 -21.79 39.21 53.37
C LEU A 5 -20.52 38.33 53.16
N ALA A 6 -20.59 37.06 53.48
CA ALA A 6 -19.59 36.09 53.08
C ALA A 6 -19.88 35.63 51.63
N ASN A 7 -18.96 35.94 50.71
CA ASN A 7 -18.96 35.40 49.35
C ASN A 7 -18.24 34.03 49.38
N CYS A 8 -19.02 32.98 49.20
CA CYS A 8 -18.46 31.65 48.82
C CYS A 8 -18.18 31.64 47.32
N ILE A 9 -16.92 31.69 46.95
CA ILE A 9 -16.47 31.38 45.57
C ILE A 9 -16.29 29.89 45.46
N SER A 10 -17.21 29.19 44.80
CA SER A 10 -17.02 27.80 44.39
C SER A 10 -16.25 27.78 43.09
N LEU A 11 -14.99 27.34 43.14
CA LEU A 11 -14.19 27.02 41.96
C LEU A 11 -14.69 25.71 41.37
N GLY A 12 -15.54 25.80 40.34
CA GLY A 12 -15.89 24.66 39.51
C GLY A 12 -14.78 24.40 38.50
N ILE A 13 -13.98 23.34 38.72
CA ILE A 13 -13.03 22.82 37.72
C ILE A 13 -13.88 22.06 36.70
N GLY A 14 -14.24 22.70 35.60
CA GLY A 14 -14.82 22.04 34.44
C GLY A 14 -13.75 21.27 33.72
N LEU A 15 -13.75 19.93 33.86
CA LEU A 15 -13.04 19.05 32.94
C LEU A 15 -13.72 19.17 31.57
N GLY A 16 -13.19 20.04 30.72
CA GLY A 16 -13.53 20.09 29.30
C GLY A 16 -13.05 18.82 28.62
N ALA A 17 -13.93 17.87 28.37
CA ALA A 17 -13.68 16.79 27.44
C ALA A 17 -13.48 17.44 26.06
N ILE A 18 -12.24 17.47 25.57
CA ILE A 18 -11.94 17.80 24.18
C ILE A 18 -12.44 16.62 23.35
N GLY A 19 -13.69 16.67 22.95
CA GLY A 19 -14.23 15.76 21.96
C GLY A 19 -13.55 16.04 20.63
N VAL A 20 -12.61 15.18 20.24
CA VAL A 20 -12.13 15.14 18.86
C VAL A 20 -13.29 14.60 18.03
N THR A 21 -14.04 15.50 17.42
CA THR A 21 -15.05 15.15 16.43
C THR A 21 -14.30 14.66 15.18
N PHE A 22 -14.20 13.35 14.98
CA PHE A 22 -13.90 12.82 13.67
C PHE A 22 -15.08 13.15 12.76
N GLN A 23 -14.93 14.17 11.93
CA GLN A 23 -15.86 14.38 10.83
C GLN A 23 -15.72 13.17 9.90
N ALA A 24 -16.76 12.34 9.83
CA ALA A 24 -16.85 11.32 8.79
C ALA A 24 -16.88 12.06 7.45
N GLN A 25 -15.78 11.99 6.71
CA GLN A 25 -15.71 12.56 5.37
C GLN A 25 -16.65 11.74 4.48
N ALA A 26 -17.58 12.41 3.82
CA ALA A 26 -18.49 11.77 2.88
C ALA A 26 -17.67 11.05 1.80
N ALA A 27 -18.08 9.85 1.42
CA ALA A 27 -17.47 9.12 0.32
C ALA A 27 -17.51 9.98 -0.95
N SER A 28 -16.39 10.07 -1.65
CA SER A 28 -16.27 10.81 -2.90
C SER A 28 -15.57 9.96 -3.96
N PHE A 29 -15.89 10.22 -5.21
CA PHE A 29 -15.25 9.62 -6.39
C PHE A 29 -14.89 10.71 -7.37
N GLN A 30 -13.68 10.66 -7.91
CA GLN A 30 -13.18 11.63 -8.88
C GLN A 30 -12.32 10.96 -9.93
N GLY A 31 -12.53 11.29 -11.21
CA GLY A 31 -11.56 11.00 -12.27
C GLY A 31 -10.38 11.95 -12.18
N LEU A 32 -9.18 11.45 -12.40
CA LEU A 32 -7.94 12.24 -12.28
C LEU A 32 -7.56 12.97 -13.58
N GLY A 33 -8.23 12.64 -14.69
CA GLY A 33 -7.88 13.16 -16.01
C GLY A 33 -6.69 12.44 -16.64
N ASP A 34 -6.02 13.11 -17.57
CA ASP A 34 -4.80 12.66 -18.25
C ASP A 34 -3.85 13.84 -18.50
N LEU A 35 -2.65 13.54 -18.97
CA LEU A 35 -1.69 14.55 -19.39
C LEU A 35 -2.07 15.09 -20.78
N PRO A 36 -1.85 16.39 -21.06
CA PRO A 36 -2.22 16.98 -22.35
C PRO A 36 -1.37 16.43 -23.49
N GLY A 37 -1.98 16.32 -24.68
CA GLY A 37 -1.32 16.08 -25.98
C GLY A 37 -1.23 14.64 -26.46
N GLY A 38 -1.69 13.66 -25.65
CA GLY A 38 -1.81 12.26 -26.06
C GLY A 38 -3.25 11.80 -26.31
N SER A 39 -3.46 10.49 -26.42
CA SER A 39 -4.79 9.89 -26.30
C SER A 39 -5.25 9.92 -24.85
N PHE A 40 -6.55 10.08 -24.62
CA PHE A 40 -7.09 10.07 -23.25
C PHE A 40 -6.90 8.69 -22.61
N LEU A 41 -5.80 8.53 -21.88
CA LEU A 41 -5.41 7.28 -21.21
C LEU A 41 -4.51 7.59 -20.02
N SER A 42 -4.94 7.22 -18.83
CA SER A 42 -4.13 7.27 -17.62
C SER A 42 -4.38 6.05 -16.72
N ARG A 43 -3.38 5.66 -15.96
CA ARG A 43 -3.42 4.56 -14.98
C ARG A 43 -2.79 5.01 -13.68
N ALA A 44 -3.48 4.79 -12.58
CA ALA A 44 -2.94 5.01 -11.24
C ALA A 44 -2.30 3.71 -10.72
N ASN A 45 -1.06 3.77 -10.26
CA ASN A 45 -0.29 2.64 -9.78
C ASN A 45 0.05 2.72 -8.29
N GLY A 46 0.10 3.93 -7.72
CA GLY A 46 0.44 4.14 -6.32
C GLY A 46 -0.25 5.36 -5.70
N VAL A 47 -0.37 5.35 -4.38
CA VAL A 47 -0.97 6.43 -3.60
C VAL A 47 -0.20 6.64 -2.29
N SER A 48 -0.03 7.89 -1.85
CA SER A 48 0.58 8.24 -0.56
C SER A 48 -0.27 7.77 0.64
N ALA A 49 0.32 7.72 1.83
CA ALA A 49 -0.35 7.18 3.01
C ALA A 49 -1.62 7.95 3.40
N ASP A 50 -1.67 9.24 3.15
CA ASP A 50 -2.82 10.12 3.42
C ASP A 50 -3.79 10.24 2.24
N GLY A 51 -3.49 9.60 1.10
CA GLY A 51 -4.29 9.67 -0.13
C GLY A 51 -4.16 10.99 -0.90
N SER A 52 -3.31 11.91 -0.48
CA SER A 52 -3.19 13.24 -1.10
C SER A 52 -2.42 13.24 -2.42
N VAL A 53 -1.59 12.23 -2.65
CA VAL A 53 -0.75 12.07 -3.86
C VAL A 53 -1.05 10.76 -4.54
N VAL A 54 -1.35 10.81 -5.84
CA VAL A 54 -1.49 9.62 -6.71
C VAL A 54 -0.42 9.67 -7.79
N VAL A 55 0.18 8.52 -8.08
CA VAL A 55 1.21 8.38 -9.12
C VAL A 55 0.85 7.27 -10.11
N GLY A 56 1.37 7.37 -11.31
CA GLY A 56 1.10 6.40 -12.37
C GLY A 56 1.71 6.78 -13.71
N ASP A 57 1.05 6.38 -14.77
CA ASP A 57 1.41 6.72 -16.14
C ASP A 57 0.21 7.26 -16.92
N SER A 58 0.46 8.18 -17.82
CA SER A 58 -0.53 8.77 -18.72
C SER A 58 0.04 8.96 -20.13
N SER A 59 -0.80 8.85 -21.13
CA SER A 59 -0.44 9.32 -22.47
C SER A 59 -0.15 10.81 -22.43
N SER A 60 0.92 11.24 -23.14
CA SER A 60 1.31 12.65 -23.24
C SER A 60 1.58 13.01 -24.70
N SER A 61 2.02 14.24 -24.93
CA SER A 61 2.45 14.69 -26.29
C SER A 61 3.64 13.90 -26.84
N ASN A 62 4.27 13.05 -26.06
CA ASN A 62 5.30 12.13 -26.55
C ASN A 62 4.64 10.96 -27.30
N PRO A 63 4.78 10.86 -28.64
CA PRO A 63 3.93 9.99 -29.45
C PRO A 63 4.17 8.49 -29.29
N ASN A 64 5.21 8.08 -28.56
CA ASN A 64 5.64 6.67 -28.54
C ASN A 64 5.55 5.99 -27.18
N SER A 65 5.15 6.68 -26.11
CA SER A 65 5.11 6.06 -24.78
C SER A 65 4.41 6.93 -23.74
N GLY A 66 3.87 6.31 -22.70
CA GLY A 66 3.32 7.02 -21.54
C GLY A 66 4.36 7.84 -20.79
N GLU A 67 3.92 8.78 -20.01
CA GLU A 67 4.73 9.59 -19.12
C GLU A 67 4.29 9.35 -17.67
N ALA A 68 5.23 9.15 -16.77
CA ALA A 68 4.97 9.08 -15.34
C ALA A 68 4.37 10.40 -14.84
N PHE A 69 3.33 10.31 -14.04
CA PHE A 69 2.68 11.48 -13.46
C PHE A 69 2.65 11.43 -11.93
N ARG A 70 2.53 12.62 -11.35
CA ARG A 70 2.11 12.86 -9.97
C ARG A 70 0.87 13.74 -9.98
N TRP A 71 -0.18 13.28 -9.32
CA TRP A 71 -1.43 14.03 -9.18
C TRP A 71 -1.63 14.44 -7.71
N THR A 72 -2.12 15.66 -7.51
CA THR A 72 -2.66 16.13 -6.23
C THR A 72 -3.94 16.92 -6.50
N GLN A 73 -4.77 17.09 -5.47
CA GLN A 73 -5.98 17.91 -5.59
C GLN A 73 -5.69 19.37 -5.99
N GLU A 74 -4.55 19.90 -5.57
CA GLU A 74 -4.15 21.29 -5.84
C GLU A 74 -3.64 21.50 -7.27
N THR A 75 -2.79 20.59 -7.77
CA THR A 75 -2.09 20.76 -9.05
C THR A 75 -2.73 20.02 -10.21
N GLY A 76 -3.65 19.09 -9.93
CA GLY A 76 -4.08 18.11 -10.93
C GLY A 76 -2.94 17.17 -11.32
N MET A 77 -3.02 16.59 -12.50
CA MET A 77 -2.02 15.67 -13.05
C MET A 77 -0.84 16.46 -13.64
N VAL A 78 0.36 16.17 -13.16
CA VAL A 78 1.62 16.79 -13.59
C VAL A 78 2.57 15.70 -14.03
N GLY A 79 3.09 15.81 -15.26
CA GLY A 79 4.12 14.91 -15.77
C GLY A 79 5.43 15.08 -14.99
N LEU A 80 6.08 13.97 -14.69
CA LEU A 80 7.36 13.97 -13.96
C LEU A 80 8.55 14.16 -14.87
N GLY A 81 8.31 14.24 -16.16
CA GLY A 81 9.35 14.30 -17.16
C GLY A 81 10.17 13.01 -17.21
N SER A 82 11.32 13.13 -17.86
CA SER A 82 12.24 12.01 -18.02
C SER A 82 13.68 12.48 -17.85
N SER A 83 14.53 11.65 -17.24
CA SER A 83 15.96 11.95 -17.18
C SER A 83 16.62 11.69 -18.55
N GLY A 84 17.28 12.70 -19.14
CA GLY A 84 18.26 12.49 -20.20
C GLY A 84 17.75 11.95 -21.56
N GLY A 85 16.57 12.39 -22.04
CA GLY A 85 16.09 12.03 -23.40
C GLY A 85 15.40 10.68 -23.52
N VAL A 86 14.64 10.32 -22.50
CA VAL A 86 13.85 9.09 -22.39
C VAL A 86 12.60 9.18 -23.26
N PHE A 87 12.21 8.08 -23.90
CA PHE A 87 11.02 8.01 -24.77
C PHE A 87 9.72 7.80 -23.99
N GLY A 88 9.79 7.42 -22.71
CA GLY A 88 8.64 7.22 -21.84
C GLY A 88 9.01 6.92 -20.40
N SER A 89 8.04 7.01 -19.51
CA SER A 89 8.24 6.68 -18.10
C SER A 89 6.95 6.17 -17.46
N GLN A 90 7.09 5.38 -16.39
CA GLN A 90 5.98 4.88 -15.57
C GLN A 90 6.36 5.01 -14.10
N ALA A 91 5.48 5.59 -13.29
CA ALA A 91 5.65 5.60 -11.83
C ALA A 91 4.91 4.40 -11.23
N TYR A 92 5.57 3.69 -10.32
CA TYR A 92 5.01 2.52 -9.64
C TYR A 92 4.79 2.74 -8.15
N GLY A 93 5.70 3.46 -7.48
CA GLY A 93 5.67 3.66 -6.05
C GLY A 93 5.81 5.12 -5.65
N VAL A 94 5.26 5.44 -4.47
CA VAL A 94 5.34 6.76 -3.85
C VAL A 94 5.56 6.61 -2.35
N SER A 95 6.39 7.48 -1.74
CA SER A 95 6.62 7.51 -0.30
C SER A 95 5.36 7.90 0.47
N ALA A 96 5.34 7.63 1.78
CA ALA A 96 4.15 7.87 2.61
C ALA A 96 3.69 9.34 2.60
N ASP A 97 4.63 10.27 2.51
CA ASP A 97 4.38 11.72 2.46
C ASP A 97 4.18 12.27 1.03
N GLY A 98 4.24 11.41 0.01
CA GLY A 98 4.12 11.82 -1.40
C GLY A 98 5.29 12.61 -1.97
N SER A 99 6.42 12.71 -1.24
CA SER A 99 7.58 13.53 -1.62
C SER A 99 8.55 12.82 -2.58
N VAL A 100 8.55 11.48 -2.57
CA VAL A 100 9.40 10.64 -3.42
C VAL A 100 8.55 9.76 -4.31
N VAL A 101 8.82 9.77 -5.61
CA VAL A 101 8.19 8.87 -6.60
C VAL A 101 9.28 8.01 -7.24
N VAL A 102 8.97 6.72 -7.44
CA VAL A 102 9.88 5.78 -8.07
C VAL A 102 9.21 5.05 -9.22
N GLY A 103 10.00 4.59 -10.17
CA GLY A 103 9.46 3.92 -11.35
C GLY A 103 10.53 3.53 -12.36
N VAL A 104 10.16 3.50 -13.62
CA VAL A 104 11.04 3.22 -14.75
C VAL A 104 10.94 4.31 -15.81
N GLY A 105 12.09 4.75 -16.32
CA GLY A 105 12.21 5.54 -17.53
C GLY A 105 12.71 4.66 -18.67
N ILE A 106 12.15 4.80 -19.87
CA ILE A 106 12.52 3.99 -21.04
C ILE A 106 13.48 4.76 -21.91
N ARG A 107 14.68 4.23 -22.10
CA ARG A 107 15.73 4.81 -22.92
C ARG A 107 16.27 3.74 -23.88
N ASN A 108 16.23 4.02 -25.20
CA ASN A 108 16.74 3.10 -26.21
C ASN A 108 16.19 1.66 -26.08
N ASN A 109 14.91 1.52 -25.74
CA ASN A 109 14.20 0.24 -25.47
C ASN A 109 14.62 -0.48 -24.19
N PHE A 110 15.40 0.13 -23.30
CA PHE A 110 15.77 -0.41 -22.00
C PHE A 110 15.18 0.44 -20.89
N GLY A 111 14.87 -0.21 -19.78
CA GLY A 111 14.38 0.44 -18.56
C GLY A 111 15.53 1.01 -17.73
N GLU A 112 15.38 2.20 -17.18
CA GLU A 112 16.21 2.70 -16.11
C GLU A 112 15.35 3.07 -14.91
N ALA A 113 15.61 2.43 -13.77
CA ALA A 113 14.97 2.78 -12.50
C ALA A 113 15.22 4.25 -12.19
N PHE A 114 14.17 4.98 -11.77
CA PHE A 114 14.31 6.36 -11.38
C PHE A 114 13.75 6.64 -9.98
N ARG A 115 14.26 7.72 -9.40
CA ARG A 115 13.72 8.39 -8.22
C ARG A 115 13.47 9.86 -8.56
N TRP A 116 12.27 10.32 -8.32
CA TRP A 116 11.88 11.72 -8.48
C TRP A 116 11.61 12.36 -7.13
N THR A 117 12.01 13.61 -6.99
CA THR A 117 11.57 14.53 -5.94
C THR A 117 11.33 15.91 -6.52
N GLN A 118 10.54 16.73 -5.84
CA GLN A 118 10.28 18.10 -6.32
C GLN A 118 11.57 18.94 -6.45
N GLY A 119 12.57 18.70 -5.60
CA GLY A 119 13.81 19.46 -5.60
C GLY A 119 14.84 19.05 -6.67
N THR A 120 14.86 17.76 -7.06
CA THR A 120 15.84 17.22 -8.00
C THR A 120 15.27 16.86 -9.36
N GLY A 121 13.92 16.79 -9.48
CA GLY A 121 13.30 16.18 -10.65
C GLY A 121 13.56 14.68 -10.71
N THR A 122 13.46 14.12 -11.91
CA THR A 122 13.71 12.69 -12.18
C THR A 122 15.21 12.42 -12.29
N VAL A 123 15.71 11.51 -11.45
CA VAL A 123 17.12 11.08 -11.41
C VAL A 123 17.16 9.56 -11.61
N GLY A 124 17.93 9.11 -12.61
CA GLY A 124 18.20 7.70 -12.84
C GLY A 124 19.00 7.09 -11.68
N LEU A 125 18.67 5.86 -11.32
CA LEU A 125 19.34 5.12 -10.23
C LEU A 125 20.47 4.24 -10.76
N GLY A 126 20.63 4.15 -12.08
CA GLY A 126 21.59 3.27 -12.73
C GLY A 126 21.16 1.81 -12.68
N ASN A 127 22.13 0.92 -12.70
CA ASN A 127 21.95 -0.53 -12.70
C ASN A 127 23.03 -1.24 -11.89
N LEU A 128 22.81 -2.51 -11.60
CA LEU A 128 23.85 -3.39 -11.07
C LEU A 128 24.99 -3.54 -12.11
N PRO A 129 26.23 -3.81 -11.67
CA PRO A 129 27.35 -4.02 -12.59
C PRO A 129 27.06 -5.12 -13.61
N LEU A 130 27.03 -4.75 -14.89
CA LEU A 130 26.82 -5.67 -16.01
C LEU A 130 27.93 -5.49 -17.05
N PRO A 131 28.71 -6.53 -17.35
CA PRO A 131 29.66 -6.49 -18.47
C PRO A 131 28.91 -6.23 -19.78
N GLY A 132 29.29 -5.16 -20.51
CA GLY A 132 28.64 -4.77 -21.76
C GLY A 132 27.74 -3.56 -21.66
N GLY A 133 27.45 -3.03 -20.45
CA GLY A 133 26.87 -1.70 -20.25
C GLY A 133 25.38 -1.56 -20.59
N LEU A 134 24.62 -2.64 -20.72
CA LEU A 134 23.16 -2.55 -20.86
C LEU A 134 22.57 -2.11 -19.53
N VAL A 135 21.78 -1.03 -19.56
CA VAL A 135 21.02 -0.57 -18.41
C VAL A 135 19.60 -1.11 -18.55
N ASP A 136 19.21 -2.00 -17.66
CA ASP A 136 17.82 -2.44 -17.55
C ASP A 136 17.50 -2.66 -16.07
N SER A 137 16.85 -1.66 -15.47
CA SER A 137 16.47 -1.66 -14.07
C SER A 137 15.10 -1.00 -13.89
N HIS A 138 14.31 -1.50 -12.95
CA HIS A 138 12.97 -1.01 -12.65
C HIS A 138 12.81 -0.85 -11.14
N ALA A 139 12.34 0.31 -10.66
CA ALA A 139 12.02 0.53 -9.27
C ALA A 139 10.51 0.34 -9.05
N TYR A 140 10.13 -0.61 -8.20
CA TYR A 140 8.73 -0.93 -7.93
C TYR A 140 8.23 -0.38 -6.61
N GLY A 141 9.08 -0.37 -5.59
CA GLY A 141 8.71 0.04 -4.25
C GLY A 141 9.67 1.06 -3.64
N VAL A 142 9.16 1.80 -2.67
CA VAL A 142 9.92 2.78 -1.90
C VAL A 142 9.49 2.72 -0.44
N SER A 143 10.43 2.86 0.50
CA SER A 143 10.14 2.94 1.94
C SER A 143 9.30 4.17 2.28
N ALA A 144 8.60 4.14 3.42
CA ALA A 144 7.69 5.23 3.80
C ALA A 144 8.39 6.60 3.87
N ASN A 145 9.65 6.63 4.31
CA ASN A 145 10.47 7.85 4.38
C ASN A 145 11.19 8.20 3.07
N GLY A 146 10.97 7.46 1.98
CA GLY A 146 11.59 7.71 0.68
C GLY A 146 13.09 7.43 0.58
N SER A 147 13.72 6.83 1.61
CA SER A 147 15.18 6.65 1.68
C SER A 147 15.68 5.37 1.03
N VAL A 148 14.84 4.35 0.91
CA VAL A 148 15.16 3.06 0.32
C VAL A 148 14.25 2.82 -0.88
N VAL A 149 14.85 2.48 -2.02
CA VAL A 149 14.14 2.08 -3.25
C VAL A 149 14.45 0.62 -3.54
N VAL A 150 13.45 -0.12 -3.97
CA VAL A 150 13.57 -1.55 -4.29
C VAL A 150 12.99 -1.86 -5.67
N GLY A 151 13.48 -2.91 -6.29
CA GLY A 151 13.06 -3.32 -7.61
C GLY A 151 13.90 -4.46 -8.13
N PHE A 152 14.17 -4.49 -9.43
CA PHE A 152 15.15 -5.39 -10.02
C PHE A 152 16.06 -4.64 -10.98
N SER A 153 17.24 -5.20 -11.21
CA SER A 153 18.18 -4.80 -12.25
C SER A 153 18.84 -6.02 -12.85
N TYR A 154 19.11 -5.97 -14.14
CA TYR A 154 19.99 -6.96 -14.72
C TYR A 154 21.43 -6.71 -14.27
N GLY A 155 22.05 -7.77 -13.73
CA GLY A 155 23.45 -7.86 -13.35
C GLY A 155 24.17 -8.97 -14.11
N ALA A 156 25.40 -9.25 -13.73
CA ALA A 156 26.24 -10.25 -14.43
C ALA A 156 25.65 -11.65 -14.46
N ASN A 157 24.79 -12.01 -13.49
CA ASN A 157 24.22 -13.35 -13.34
C ASN A 157 22.78 -13.46 -13.83
N GLY A 158 22.10 -12.33 -14.12
CA GLY A 158 20.68 -12.29 -14.51
C GLY A 158 19.93 -11.15 -13.85
N ALA A 159 18.61 -11.26 -13.79
CA ALA A 159 17.77 -10.29 -13.08
C ALA A 159 17.95 -10.47 -11.57
N GLU A 160 18.27 -9.39 -10.88
CA GLU A 160 18.54 -9.42 -9.45
C GLU A 160 17.73 -8.34 -8.72
N ALA A 161 17.04 -8.72 -7.67
CA ALA A 161 16.41 -7.76 -6.76
C ALA A 161 17.45 -6.81 -6.18
N PHE A 162 17.15 -5.53 -6.14
CA PHE A 162 18.06 -4.54 -5.57
C PHE A 162 17.45 -3.76 -4.42
N ARG A 163 18.34 -3.25 -3.57
CA ARG A 163 18.12 -2.16 -2.64
C ARG A 163 18.99 -0.98 -3.02
N TRP A 164 18.39 0.18 -3.22
CA TRP A 164 19.11 1.41 -3.48
C TRP A 164 18.92 2.39 -2.31
N THR A 165 19.98 3.07 -1.94
CA THR A 165 19.97 4.26 -1.08
C THR A 165 20.90 5.31 -1.64
N GLN A 166 20.71 6.56 -1.22
CA GLN A 166 21.60 7.64 -1.66
C GLN A 166 23.07 7.43 -1.23
N GLN A 167 23.30 6.70 -0.13
CA GLN A 167 24.66 6.46 0.39
C GLN A 167 25.38 5.32 -0.33
N THR A 168 24.66 4.25 -0.66
CA THR A 168 25.28 3.03 -1.22
C THR A 168 25.11 2.89 -2.72
N GLY A 169 24.22 3.68 -3.33
CA GLY A 169 23.75 3.37 -4.67
C GLY A 169 22.95 2.07 -4.71
N MET A 170 22.89 1.42 -5.87
CA MET A 170 22.20 0.16 -6.09
C MET A 170 23.06 -1.02 -5.64
N VAL A 171 22.50 -1.86 -4.77
CA VAL A 171 23.14 -3.07 -4.23
C VAL A 171 22.20 -4.25 -4.47
N GLY A 172 22.72 -5.32 -5.07
CA GLY A 172 21.98 -6.55 -5.29
C GLY A 172 21.66 -7.28 -3.97
N LEU A 173 20.51 -7.91 -3.91
CA LEU A 173 20.03 -8.67 -2.76
C LEU A 173 20.31 -10.18 -2.90
N GLY A 174 20.84 -10.61 -4.04
CA GLY A 174 21.02 -12.02 -4.39
C GLY A 174 19.73 -12.68 -4.82
N ASP A 175 19.74 -14.01 -4.77
CA ASP A 175 18.59 -14.87 -5.06
C ASP A 175 18.50 -16.04 -4.09
N LEU A 176 17.42 -16.81 -4.18
CA LEU A 176 17.30 -18.09 -3.47
C LEU A 176 18.10 -19.17 -4.21
N SER A 177 18.81 -19.99 -3.46
CA SER A 177 19.65 -21.04 -4.04
C SER A 177 18.85 -22.16 -4.73
N GLY A 178 19.43 -22.72 -5.79
CA GLY A 178 18.94 -23.95 -6.44
C GLY A 178 18.07 -23.76 -7.67
N GLY A 179 17.65 -22.53 -7.98
CA GLY A 179 16.95 -22.18 -9.22
C GLY A 179 17.82 -21.43 -10.22
N SER A 180 17.18 -20.85 -11.24
CA SER A 180 17.82 -19.87 -12.12
C SER A 180 18.04 -18.58 -11.35
N PHE A 181 19.19 -17.93 -11.52
CA PHE A 181 19.48 -16.66 -10.86
C PHE A 181 18.50 -15.59 -11.34
N SER A 182 17.44 -15.36 -10.56
CA SER A 182 16.46 -14.31 -10.83
C SER A 182 15.67 -13.97 -9.58
N SER A 183 15.66 -12.71 -9.22
CA SER A 183 14.85 -12.20 -8.13
C SER A 183 14.32 -10.81 -8.44
N VAL A 184 13.17 -10.45 -7.85
CA VAL A 184 12.51 -9.14 -7.99
C VAL A 184 11.95 -8.72 -6.64
N ALA A 185 12.23 -7.50 -6.18
CA ALA A 185 11.62 -6.92 -4.98
C ALA A 185 10.47 -5.99 -5.37
N TYR A 186 9.29 -6.18 -4.76
CA TYR A 186 8.11 -5.34 -4.99
C TYR A 186 7.81 -4.39 -3.83
N GLY A 187 8.10 -4.79 -2.61
CA GLY A 187 7.76 -4.02 -1.41
C GLY A 187 8.92 -3.84 -0.45
N ALA A 188 8.88 -2.74 0.30
CA ALA A 188 9.78 -2.46 1.41
C ALA A 188 8.98 -2.03 2.64
N SER A 189 9.45 -2.42 3.85
CA SER A 189 8.92 -1.91 5.12
C SER A 189 9.09 -0.40 5.24
N ALA A 190 8.42 0.23 6.21
CA ALA A 190 8.42 1.69 6.35
C ALA A 190 9.82 2.28 6.54
N ASP A 191 10.69 1.59 7.25
CA ASP A 191 12.08 1.97 7.50
C ASP A 191 13.07 1.47 6.43
N GLY A 192 12.59 0.63 5.50
CA GLY A 192 13.41 -0.01 4.46
C GLY A 192 14.37 -1.06 5.01
N SER A 193 14.08 -1.69 6.15
CA SER A 193 14.87 -2.78 6.73
C SER A 193 14.46 -4.15 6.20
N VAL A 194 13.22 -4.30 5.73
CA VAL A 194 12.67 -5.53 5.15
C VAL A 194 12.27 -5.29 3.71
N MET A 195 12.67 -6.19 2.80
CA MET A 195 12.24 -6.24 1.41
C MET A 195 11.55 -7.55 1.13
N VAL A 196 10.52 -7.51 0.27
CA VAL A 196 9.75 -8.68 -0.14
C VAL A 196 9.52 -8.70 -1.65
N GLY A 197 9.36 -9.89 -2.19
CA GLY A 197 9.14 -10.10 -3.61
C GLY A 197 9.15 -11.58 -3.95
N PHE A 198 9.76 -11.95 -5.07
CA PHE A 198 9.96 -13.36 -5.43
C PHE A 198 11.38 -13.62 -5.93
N SER A 199 11.80 -14.87 -5.83
CA SER A 199 13.01 -15.39 -6.43
C SER A 199 12.77 -16.83 -6.95
N TYR A 200 13.56 -17.24 -7.93
CA TYR A 200 13.54 -18.62 -8.37
C TYR A 200 14.42 -19.48 -7.47
N GLY A 201 13.79 -20.31 -6.64
CA GLY A 201 14.45 -21.29 -5.78
C GLY A 201 14.49 -22.69 -6.38
N ALA A 202 14.98 -23.65 -5.60
CA ALA A 202 15.11 -25.05 -6.03
C ALA A 202 13.79 -25.71 -6.45
N ASN A 203 12.68 -25.31 -5.88
CA ASN A 203 11.35 -25.90 -6.12
C ASN A 203 10.48 -25.09 -7.10
N GLY A 204 10.87 -23.87 -7.46
CA GLY A 204 10.10 -22.98 -8.32
C GLY A 204 10.19 -21.52 -7.90
N THR A 205 9.16 -20.73 -8.26
CA THR A 205 9.04 -19.33 -7.87
C THR A 205 8.58 -19.22 -6.43
N GLU A 206 9.38 -18.59 -5.60
CA GLU A 206 9.16 -18.50 -4.16
C GLU A 206 9.18 -17.06 -3.67
N VAL A 207 8.24 -16.71 -2.82
CA VAL A 207 8.27 -15.46 -2.04
C VAL A 207 9.54 -15.44 -1.20
N PHE A 208 10.24 -14.33 -1.23
CA PHE A 208 11.32 -14.07 -0.28
C PHE A 208 11.00 -12.92 0.67
N ARG A 209 11.65 -12.99 1.84
CA ARG A 209 11.84 -11.88 2.76
C ARG A 209 13.33 -11.68 2.96
N TRP A 210 13.80 -10.47 2.67
CA TRP A 210 15.20 -10.11 2.85
C TRP A 210 15.36 -9.11 3.99
N THR A 211 16.39 -9.30 4.80
CA THR A 211 16.89 -8.32 5.77
C THR A 211 18.41 -8.28 5.71
N GLN A 212 19.02 -7.20 6.17
CA GLN A 212 20.49 -7.11 6.20
C GLN A 212 21.13 -8.20 7.07
N GLY A 213 20.45 -8.67 8.12
CA GLY A 213 20.99 -9.67 9.04
C GLY A 213 20.88 -11.11 8.55
N THR A 214 19.86 -11.44 7.73
CA THR A 214 19.59 -12.81 7.27
C THR A 214 19.88 -13.04 5.80
N GLY A 215 20.02 -11.96 5.01
CA GLY A 215 19.97 -12.06 3.56
C GLY A 215 18.57 -12.45 3.08
N MET A 216 18.50 -13.06 1.88
CA MET A 216 17.26 -13.53 1.28
C MET A 216 16.86 -14.89 1.87
N VAL A 217 15.63 -14.95 2.39
CA VAL A 217 15.05 -16.17 2.98
C VAL A 217 13.72 -16.44 2.29
N GLY A 218 13.53 -17.67 1.79
CA GLY A 218 12.27 -18.12 1.21
C GLY A 218 11.20 -18.29 2.28
N LEU A 219 9.96 -17.95 1.94
CA LEU A 219 8.82 -18.06 2.84
C LEU A 219 7.91 -19.25 2.50
N ALA A 220 8.36 -20.15 1.63
CA ALA A 220 7.61 -21.26 1.06
C ALA A 220 6.40 -20.81 0.21
N ASP A 221 5.43 -21.69 0.01
CA ASP A 221 4.22 -21.40 -0.74
C ASP A 221 2.97 -22.01 -0.06
N LEU A 222 1.81 -21.85 -0.72
CA LEU A 222 0.57 -22.49 -0.29
C LEU A 222 0.59 -23.98 -0.65
N ALA A 223 0.00 -24.81 0.20
CA ALA A 223 -0.01 -26.26 -0.02
C ALA A 223 -0.90 -26.68 -1.21
N GLY A 224 -0.47 -27.68 -1.95
CA GLY A 224 -1.30 -28.47 -2.88
C GLY A 224 -1.37 -28.00 -4.32
N GLY A 225 -0.67 -26.90 -4.69
CA GLY A 225 -0.51 -26.45 -6.07
C GLY A 225 0.92 -26.67 -6.59
N ASP A 226 1.23 -26.03 -7.74
CA ASP A 226 2.61 -25.86 -8.19
C ASP A 226 3.34 -24.94 -7.21
N PHE A 227 4.63 -25.19 -7.01
CA PHE A 227 5.44 -24.35 -6.11
C PHE A 227 5.63 -22.96 -6.74
N TYR A 228 4.72 -22.04 -6.40
CA TYR A 228 4.64 -20.72 -6.99
C TYR A 228 4.01 -19.72 -6.03
N SER A 229 4.79 -18.74 -5.60
CA SER A 229 4.30 -17.66 -4.75
C SER A 229 5.02 -16.34 -5.03
N ILE A 230 4.31 -15.21 -4.91
CA ILE A 230 4.81 -13.84 -5.14
C ILE A 230 4.26 -12.92 -4.05
N ALA A 231 5.14 -12.18 -3.35
CA ALA A 231 4.73 -11.12 -2.44
C ALA A 231 4.50 -9.81 -3.19
N ASN A 232 3.39 -9.14 -2.88
CA ASN A 232 3.06 -7.81 -3.41
C ASN A 232 3.20 -6.71 -2.36
N GLY A 233 3.09 -7.03 -1.07
CA GLY A 233 3.13 -6.02 -0.02
C GLY A 233 3.64 -6.56 1.30
N VAL A 234 4.11 -5.63 2.13
CA VAL A 234 4.60 -5.88 3.48
C VAL A 234 4.13 -4.76 4.41
N SER A 235 3.79 -5.10 5.66
CA SER A 235 3.42 -4.13 6.69
C SER A 235 4.57 -3.18 7.04
N ALA A 236 4.27 -2.05 7.68
CA ALA A 236 5.27 -1.03 8.00
C ALA A 236 6.43 -1.55 8.86
N ASP A 237 6.13 -2.46 9.76
CA ASP A 237 7.11 -3.11 10.64
C ASP A 237 7.80 -4.34 10.02
N GLY A 238 7.42 -4.73 8.79
CA GLY A 238 7.97 -5.89 8.10
C GLY A 238 7.52 -7.25 8.63
N SER A 239 6.52 -7.30 9.53
CA SER A 239 6.08 -8.52 10.21
C SER A 239 5.04 -9.34 9.43
N VAL A 240 4.24 -8.67 8.59
CA VAL A 240 3.19 -9.31 7.78
C VAL A 240 3.47 -9.10 6.29
N VAL A 241 3.44 -10.20 5.54
CA VAL A 241 3.62 -10.21 4.07
C VAL A 241 2.36 -10.72 3.41
N VAL A 242 1.94 -10.09 2.33
CA VAL A 242 0.77 -10.52 1.54
C VAL A 242 1.11 -10.62 0.05
N GLY A 243 0.38 -11.46 -0.64
CA GLY A 243 0.57 -11.68 -2.06
C GLY A 243 -0.36 -12.77 -2.59
N TYR A 244 0.14 -13.56 -3.52
CA TYR A 244 -0.61 -14.70 -4.06
C TYR A 244 0.31 -15.87 -4.34
N GLY A 245 -0.26 -17.06 -4.34
CA GLY A 245 0.43 -18.30 -4.63
C GLY A 245 -0.50 -19.33 -5.25
N SER A 246 0.08 -20.43 -5.73
CA SER A 246 -0.66 -21.58 -6.25
C SER A 246 -1.02 -22.52 -5.11
N SER A 247 -2.27 -22.97 -5.08
CA SER A 247 -2.77 -23.94 -4.11
C SER A 247 -3.56 -25.06 -4.82
N ALA A 248 -4.06 -26.04 -4.07
CA ALA A 248 -4.99 -27.03 -4.61
C ALA A 248 -6.26 -26.43 -5.25
N ASN A 249 -6.61 -25.20 -4.89
CA ASN A 249 -7.78 -24.46 -5.41
C ASN A 249 -7.44 -23.50 -6.56
N GLY A 250 -6.18 -23.51 -7.04
CA GLY A 250 -5.68 -22.56 -8.03
C GLY A 250 -4.95 -21.38 -7.40
N SER A 251 -5.03 -20.20 -8.04
CA SER A 251 -4.38 -18.99 -7.49
C SER A 251 -5.16 -18.46 -6.29
N GLU A 252 -4.49 -18.35 -5.14
CA GLU A 252 -5.06 -17.82 -3.90
C GLU A 252 -4.21 -16.70 -3.30
N ALA A 253 -4.90 -15.71 -2.72
CA ALA A 253 -4.29 -14.70 -1.89
C ALA A 253 -3.73 -15.35 -0.60
N PHE A 254 -2.51 -15.01 -0.23
CA PHE A 254 -1.91 -15.44 1.03
C PHE A 254 -1.64 -14.29 1.99
N ILE A 255 -1.53 -14.65 3.25
CA ILE A 255 -0.94 -13.85 4.32
C ILE A 255 0.14 -14.70 5.01
N TRP A 256 1.28 -14.08 5.29
CA TRP A 256 2.39 -14.69 5.99
C TRP A 256 2.80 -13.86 7.21
N ASN A 257 3.13 -14.52 8.29
CA ASN A 257 3.88 -13.96 9.40
C ASN A 257 4.85 -15.02 9.98
N SER A 258 5.83 -14.59 10.77
CA SER A 258 6.88 -15.49 11.29
C SER A 258 6.39 -16.55 12.27
N THR A 259 5.20 -16.38 12.87
CA THR A 259 4.63 -17.31 13.85
C THR A 259 3.83 -18.43 13.19
N GLN A 260 3.07 -18.11 12.14
CA GLN A 260 2.11 -19.02 11.52
C GLN A 260 2.56 -19.53 10.14
N GLY A 261 3.61 -18.90 9.54
CA GLY A 261 4.01 -19.17 8.18
C GLY A 261 3.02 -18.63 7.15
N MET A 262 3.05 -19.17 5.93
CA MET A 262 2.16 -18.81 4.83
C MET A 262 0.83 -19.54 4.94
N ARG A 263 -0.28 -18.79 4.86
CA ARG A 263 -1.64 -19.33 4.94
C ARG A 263 -2.52 -18.69 3.86
N SER A 264 -3.50 -19.43 3.36
CA SER A 264 -4.57 -18.86 2.53
C SER A 264 -5.29 -17.76 3.30
N LEU A 265 -5.36 -16.56 2.72
CA LEU A 265 -6.07 -15.44 3.36
C LEU A 265 -7.57 -15.77 3.55
N LYS A 266 -8.18 -16.49 2.59
CA LYS A 266 -9.56 -16.96 2.71
C LYS A 266 -9.76 -17.87 3.91
N GLU A 267 -8.85 -18.83 4.14
CA GLU A 267 -8.91 -19.71 5.32
C GLU A 267 -8.74 -18.94 6.61
N VAL A 268 -7.81 -18.01 6.68
CA VAL A 268 -7.63 -17.12 7.85
C VAL A 268 -8.92 -16.36 8.14
N LEU A 269 -9.51 -15.70 7.14
CA LEU A 269 -10.75 -14.94 7.32
C LEU A 269 -11.93 -15.82 7.74
N THR A 270 -12.00 -17.04 7.22
CA THR A 270 -13.09 -17.97 7.52
C THR A 270 -12.92 -18.63 8.90
N ASN A 271 -11.71 -19.18 9.17
CA ASN A 271 -11.48 -20.02 10.34
C ASN A 271 -11.12 -19.22 11.59
N ASP A 272 -10.31 -18.16 11.45
CA ASP A 272 -9.81 -17.38 12.59
C ASP A 272 -10.77 -16.22 12.93
N TYR A 273 -11.43 -15.64 11.90
CA TYR A 273 -12.35 -14.49 12.06
C TYR A 273 -13.84 -14.84 11.87
N GLY A 274 -14.17 -16.08 11.51
CA GLY A 274 -15.55 -16.55 11.39
C GLY A 274 -16.36 -15.94 10.24
N LEU A 275 -15.70 -15.38 9.23
CA LEU A 275 -16.38 -14.72 8.11
C LEU A 275 -16.94 -15.74 7.11
N ASN A 276 -18.15 -15.49 6.61
CA ASN A 276 -18.73 -16.31 5.56
C ASN A 276 -18.30 -15.81 4.18
N LEU A 277 -17.35 -16.51 3.57
CA LEU A 277 -16.84 -16.24 2.22
C LEU A 277 -17.28 -17.30 1.21
N THR A 278 -18.46 -17.89 1.41
CA THR A 278 -19.01 -18.88 0.47
C THR A 278 -19.17 -18.28 -0.93
N GLY A 279 -18.65 -18.98 -1.95
CA GLY A 279 -18.68 -18.56 -3.35
C GLY A 279 -17.60 -17.54 -3.73
N TRP A 280 -16.86 -16.96 -2.78
CA TRP A 280 -15.71 -16.11 -3.09
C TRP A 280 -14.45 -16.93 -3.34
N THR A 281 -13.64 -16.51 -4.31
CA THR A 281 -12.23 -16.90 -4.46
C THR A 281 -11.38 -15.64 -4.32
N LEU A 282 -10.55 -15.58 -3.29
CA LEU A 282 -9.60 -14.47 -3.12
C LEU A 282 -8.32 -14.83 -3.87
N SER A 283 -8.16 -14.34 -5.11
CA SER A 283 -7.11 -14.81 -6.01
C SER A 283 -5.77 -14.12 -5.79
N ASN A 284 -5.77 -12.85 -5.35
CA ASN A 284 -4.55 -12.05 -5.23
C ASN A 284 -4.73 -10.96 -4.18
N ALA A 285 -3.88 -10.93 -3.15
CA ALA A 285 -3.71 -9.79 -2.26
C ALA A 285 -2.69 -8.83 -2.87
N ARG A 286 -3.09 -7.59 -3.15
CA ARG A 286 -2.28 -6.59 -3.86
C ARG A 286 -1.61 -5.60 -2.94
N GLY A 287 -2.13 -5.40 -1.74
CA GLY A 287 -1.58 -4.45 -0.78
C GLY A 287 -2.06 -4.70 0.64
N ILE A 288 -1.29 -4.17 1.57
CA ILE A 288 -1.57 -4.24 3.01
C ILE A 288 -1.33 -2.87 3.63
N SER A 289 -2.16 -2.51 4.61
CA SER A 289 -1.99 -1.28 5.39
C SER A 289 -0.74 -1.31 6.27
N ALA A 290 -0.29 -0.14 6.69
CA ALA A 290 0.91 0.02 7.52
C ALA A 290 0.84 -0.78 8.83
N ASP A 291 -0.33 -0.86 9.45
CA ASP A 291 -0.58 -1.62 10.68
C ASP A 291 -0.72 -3.13 10.47
N GLY A 292 -0.68 -3.60 9.21
CA GLY A 292 -0.84 -5.01 8.87
C GLY A 292 -2.28 -5.55 9.00
N LEU A 293 -3.27 -4.69 9.28
CA LEU A 293 -4.63 -5.11 9.62
C LEU A 293 -5.66 -4.96 8.49
N THR A 294 -5.32 -4.29 7.41
CA THR A 294 -6.21 -4.17 6.24
C THR A 294 -5.49 -4.66 4.99
N VAL A 295 -6.09 -5.62 4.32
CA VAL A 295 -5.58 -6.20 3.06
C VAL A 295 -6.57 -5.90 1.95
N VAL A 296 -6.06 -5.52 0.78
CA VAL A 296 -6.86 -5.30 -0.43
C VAL A 296 -6.39 -6.20 -1.56
N GLY A 297 -7.32 -6.56 -2.44
CA GLY A 297 -6.96 -7.42 -3.55
C GLY A 297 -8.07 -7.60 -4.58
N SER A 298 -7.95 -8.66 -5.37
CA SER A 298 -8.94 -9.05 -6.38
C SER A 298 -9.21 -10.54 -6.33
N GLY A 299 -10.40 -10.92 -6.77
CA GLY A 299 -10.84 -12.30 -6.76
C GLY A 299 -12.10 -12.51 -7.57
N ILE A 300 -12.70 -13.69 -7.44
CA ILE A 300 -13.96 -14.03 -8.10
C ILE A 300 -15.06 -13.99 -7.05
N ASN A 301 -16.11 -13.24 -7.31
CA ASN A 301 -17.29 -13.15 -6.45
C ASN A 301 -18.25 -14.33 -6.66
N PRO A 302 -19.29 -14.50 -5.82
CA PRO A 302 -20.26 -15.59 -5.96
C PRO A 302 -21.04 -15.63 -7.28
N SER A 303 -21.05 -14.51 -8.02
CA SER A 303 -21.67 -14.44 -9.35
C SER A 303 -20.70 -14.78 -10.49
N GLY A 304 -19.46 -15.18 -10.19
CA GLY A 304 -18.44 -15.53 -11.18
C GLY A 304 -17.70 -14.35 -11.79
N ASN A 305 -17.89 -13.12 -11.30
CA ASN A 305 -17.23 -11.93 -11.80
C ASN A 305 -15.94 -11.62 -11.03
N THR A 306 -14.96 -11.06 -11.73
CA THR A 306 -13.76 -10.49 -11.07
C THR A 306 -14.16 -9.23 -10.31
N GLU A 307 -13.83 -9.19 -9.03
CA GLU A 307 -14.17 -8.09 -8.13
C GLU A 307 -13.01 -7.77 -7.20
N ALA A 308 -12.80 -6.47 -6.95
CA ALA A 308 -11.87 -6.02 -5.90
C ALA A 308 -12.50 -6.26 -4.52
N TRP A 309 -11.67 -6.61 -3.55
CA TRP A 309 -12.11 -6.84 -2.17
C TRP A 309 -11.21 -6.12 -1.17
N ILE A 310 -11.75 -5.90 0.00
CA ILE A 310 -11.05 -5.41 1.19
C ILE A 310 -11.34 -6.35 2.36
N ALA A 311 -10.29 -6.77 3.05
CA ALA A 311 -10.36 -7.57 4.27
C ALA A 311 -9.77 -6.79 5.45
N ARG A 312 -10.46 -6.78 6.59
CA ARG A 312 -9.99 -6.19 7.85
C ARG A 312 -9.81 -7.28 8.89
N LEU A 313 -8.58 -7.39 9.41
CA LEU A 313 -8.13 -8.44 10.33
C LEU A 313 -8.29 -8.02 11.81
N ASN A 314 -9.03 -6.95 12.09
CA ASN A 314 -9.29 -6.53 13.46
C ASN A 314 -10.61 -7.13 13.95
N PRO A 315 -10.61 -8.05 14.93
CA PRO A 315 -11.83 -8.67 15.45
C PRO A 315 -12.77 -7.68 16.17
N GLN A 316 -12.31 -6.49 16.52
CA GLN A 316 -13.09 -5.47 17.21
C GLN A 316 -13.89 -4.55 16.27
N ASN A 317 -13.67 -4.62 14.96
CA ASN A 317 -14.34 -3.79 13.96
C ASN A 317 -15.29 -4.59 13.06
N ASN A 318 -16.06 -5.52 13.65
CA ASN A 318 -17.31 -5.90 13.02
C ASN A 318 -18.23 -4.67 13.19
N PRO A 319 -18.58 -3.89 12.14
CA PRO A 319 -19.59 -2.87 12.29
C PRO A 319 -20.88 -3.64 12.59
N SER A 320 -21.24 -3.73 13.87
CA SER A 320 -22.62 -3.97 14.24
C SER A 320 -23.41 -2.91 13.45
N VAL A 321 -24.21 -3.35 12.50
CA VAL A 321 -25.21 -2.53 11.83
C VAL A 321 -25.85 -1.70 12.95
N PRO A 322 -25.84 -0.35 12.90
CA PRO A 322 -26.47 0.44 13.93
C PRO A 322 -27.93 -0.03 14.00
N GLU A 323 -28.28 -0.67 15.10
CA GLU A 323 -29.66 -1.04 15.37
C GLU A 323 -30.50 0.23 15.25
N PRO A 324 -31.65 0.25 14.54
CA PRO A 324 -32.48 1.43 14.37
C PRO A 324 -33.14 1.92 15.68
N SER A 325 -32.77 1.36 16.81
CA SER A 325 -33.43 1.56 18.11
C SER A 325 -32.91 2.71 18.97
N SER A 326 -31.89 3.47 18.52
CA SER A 326 -31.33 4.57 19.34
C SER A 326 -31.95 5.95 19.13
N ILE A 327 -32.95 6.10 18.25
CA ILE A 327 -33.56 7.43 17.97
C ILE A 327 -34.90 7.63 18.73
N LEU A 328 -35.40 6.66 19.47
CA LEU A 328 -36.68 6.78 20.20
C LEU A 328 -36.56 7.13 21.70
N GLY A 329 -35.38 7.52 22.17
CA GLY A 329 -35.12 7.80 23.60
C GLY A 329 -35.08 9.27 24.03
N LEU A 330 -35.20 10.25 23.14
CA LEU A 330 -35.01 11.68 23.47
C LEU A 330 -36.26 12.55 23.28
N GLY A 331 -37.46 11.99 23.35
CA GLY A 331 -38.73 12.69 23.09
C GLY A 331 -39.71 12.75 24.24
N LEU A 332 -39.35 12.51 25.52
CA LEU A 332 -40.36 12.52 26.60
C LEU A 332 -39.80 13.02 27.95
N PHE A 333 -39.21 14.20 28.01
CA PHE A 333 -39.08 14.92 29.28
C PHE A 333 -39.17 16.44 29.05
N SER A 334 -40.39 16.94 28.81
CA SER A 334 -40.76 18.32 29.11
C SER A 334 -42.27 18.46 28.97
N LEU A 335 -43.02 18.09 29.97
CA LEU A 335 -44.33 18.65 30.28
C LEU A 335 -44.87 18.08 31.63
N VAL A 336 -44.30 18.51 32.74
CA VAL A 336 -45.03 18.49 34.02
C VAL A 336 -44.78 19.81 34.70
N GLY A 337 -45.76 20.66 34.61
CA GLY A 337 -46.43 21.33 35.66
C GLY A 337 -45.75 22.49 36.35
N PHE A 338 -46.09 23.72 35.99
CA PHE A 338 -46.20 24.81 36.94
C PHE A 338 -47.66 25.28 36.98
N LEU A 339 -48.42 24.69 37.87
CA LEU A 339 -49.64 25.29 38.41
C LEU A 339 -49.34 25.67 39.86
N ILE A 340 -48.95 26.95 40.07
CA ILE A 340 -48.98 27.56 41.37
C ILE A 340 -50.22 28.50 41.38
N LYS A 341 -51.14 28.07 42.19
CA LYS A 341 -52.39 28.72 42.51
C LYS A 341 -52.13 29.99 43.38
N LYS A 342 -52.56 31.13 42.88
CA LYS A 342 -52.69 32.34 43.65
C LYS A 342 -53.88 32.28 44.58
N ARG A 343 -53.74 32.51 45.88
CA ARG A 343 -54.83 32.97 46.80
C ARG A 343 -54.30 34.01 47.78
N SER A 344 -55.01 35.15 47.70
CA SER A 344 -55.25 36.27 48.63
C SER A 344 -54.06 36.81 49.35
#